data_486bbad2e697e4e469c9cf6195f2eaa4
#
_entry.id   486bbad2e697e4e469c9cf6195f2eaa4
#
_cell.length_a   1.000
_cell.length_b   1.000
_cell.length_c   1.000
_cell.angle_alpha   90.00
_cell.angle_beta   90.00
_cell.angle_gamma   90.00
#
_symmetry.space_group_name_H-M   'P 1'
#
loop_
_entity.id
_entity.type
_entity.pdbx_description
1 polymer ?
#
loop_
_entity_poly.entity_id
_entity_poly.type
_entity_poly.pdbx_seq_one_letter_code
_entity_poly.pdbx_strand_id
1 'polypeptide(L)'
;MPSLNIAIAGAGIGGLTAAIALHRAGHQVTVFEQSKAFLRVGADINLTPNAVRALDGLGIGPAVRIPAARPTHRISRMWDTGEETSRLEMSDAAEQKYGAPQLTIHRADLLAALAKVFPLNQVQFAKRAERVEQADDGITLHFKDGSQHRCDVLIGADGIHSVVRNALFGEEHPRFTGVVAYRAVVPAEHVAHVPNIQAFTKWWGPNPQSQIVTFPLNQGKDIFIFATTAQDSWHEESWTSAGDADELRSHYQAFHPDARALLDACTDVLKTALYERDPLPFWSKGAITLLGDACHPMMPFMAQGAGQAIEDAVVLARHLQDLDSQASVADALQAYQQARLERTSQIQIGSRGNQWLKDGGNADWVYGYDAWGVSTTHAA
;
A
#
# COMPACT_ATOMS: atom_id res chain seq x y z
N MET A 1 13.95 21.19 -19.76
CA MET A 1 12.53 21.28 -19.38
C MET A 1 12.39 22.20 -18.20
N PRO A 2 11.32 22.98 -18.04
CA PRO A 2 11.13 23.78 -16.85
C PRO A 2 10.92 22.84 -15.65
N SER A 3 11.64 23.10 -14.56
CA SER A 3 11.45 22.41 -13.29
C SER A 3 10.14 22.90 -12.67
N LEU A 4 9.21 21.97 -12.41
CA LEU A 4 7.95 22.28 -11.74
C LEU A 4 8.16 22.31 -10.21
N ASN A 5 7.42 23.18 -9.52
CA ASN A 5 7.29 23.19 -8.08
C ASN A 5 6.10 22.30 -7.68
N ILE A 6 6.40 21.11 -7.17
CA ILE A 6 5.41 20.07 -6.86
C ILE A 6 5.23 19.92 -5.36
N ALA A 7 4.00 20.05 -4.89
CA ALA A 7 3.64 19.74 -3.52
C ALA A 7 3.00 18.35 -3.44
N ILE A 8 3.43 17.53 -2.46
CA ILE A 8 2.85 16.23 -2.15
C ILE A 8 2.26 16.28 -0.75
N ALA A 9 0.97 16.07 -0.64
CA ALA A 9 0.29 15.90 0.65
C ALA A 9 0.38 14.44 1.09
N GLY A 10 1.11 14.16 2.18
CA GLY A 10 1.33 12.83 2.75
C GLY A 10 2.70 12.23 2.42
N ALA A 11 3.46 11.86 3.47
CA ALA A 11 4.75 11.17 3.38
C ALA A 11 4.62 9.65 3.64
N GLY A 12 3.52 9.06 3.21
CA GLY A 12 3.36 7.60 3.18
C GLY A 12 4.23 6.94 2.10
N ILE A 13 4.08 5.63 1.92
CA ILE A 13 4.85 4.86 0.93
C ILE A 13 4.69 5.46 -0.48
N GLY A 14 3.45 5.71 -0.91
CA GLY A 14 3.19 6.30 -2.23
C GLY A 14 3.78 7.71 -2.36
N GLY A 15 3.54 8.58 -1.37
CA GLY A 15 4.01 9.98 -1.40
C GLY A 15 5.53 10.09 -1.43
N LEU A 16 6.27 9.32 -0.60
CA LEU A 16 7.74 9.30 -0.64
C LEU A 16 8.27 8.67 -1.94
N THR A 17 7.62 7.63 -2.45
CA THR A 17 8.02 7.03 -3.73
C THR A 17 7.84 8.03 -4.88
N ALA A 18 6.73 8.76 -4.90
CA ALA A 18 6.48 9.83 -5.89
C ALA A 18 7.49 10.97 -5.73
N ALA A 19 7.79 11.38 -4.49
CA ALA A 19 8.80 12.41 -4.24
C ALA A 19 10.18 12.03 -4.80
N ILE A 20 10.63 10.80 -4.58
CA ILE A 20 11.89 10.30 -5.12
C ILE A 20 11.86 10.28 -6.64
N ALA A 21 10.81 9.74 -7.25
CA ALA A 21 10.68 9.60 -8.69
C ALA A 21 10.67 10.98 -9.39
N LEU A 22 9.88 11.92 -8.90
CA LEU A 22 9.76 13.28 -9.42
C LEU A 22 11.02 14.13 -9.20
N HIS A 23 11.67 13.98 -8.04
CA HIS A 23 12.94 14.64 -7.76
C HIS A 23 14.03 14.17 -8.73
N ARG A 24 14.08 12.87 -9.05
CA ARG A 24 14.99 12.32 -10.08
C ARG A 24 14.65 12.77 -11.49
N ALA A 25 13.39 13.05 -11.77
CA ALA A 25 12.95 13.67 -13.02
C ALA A 25 13.33 15.16 -13.13
N GLY A 26 13.93 15.76 -12.09
CA GLY A 26 14.45 17.13 -12.11
C GLY A 26 13.47 18.18 -11.58
N HIS A 27 12.37 17.78 -10.95
CA HIS A 27 11.40 18.71 -10.37
C HIS A 27 11.79 19.13 -8.94
N GLN A 28 11.30 20.30 -8.52
CA GLN A 28 11.37 20.76 -7.13
C GLN A 28 10.18 20.16 -6.37
N VAL A 29 10.46 19.28 -5.41
CA VAL A 29 9.42 18.54 -4.67
C VAL A 29 9.45 18.89 -3.20
N THR A 30 8.29 19.27 -2.65
CA THR A 30 8.10 19.44 -1.20
C THR A 30 7.01 18.47 -0.72
N VAL A 31 7.32 17.68 0.30
CA VAL A 31 6.38 16.73 0.90
C VAL A 31 5.88 17.27 2.24
N PHE A 32 4.58 17.22 2.47
CA PHE A 32 3.93 17.67 3.71
C PHE A 32 3.34 16.48 4.46
N GLU A 33 3.79 16.28 5.70
CA GLU A 33 3.39 15.15 6.54
C GLU A 33 2.74 15.65 7.84
N GLN A 34 1.56 15.09 8.16
CA GLN A 34 0.81 15.47 9.36
C GLN A 34 1.49 15.03 10.67
N SER A 35 2.22 13.94 10.65
CA SER A 35 2.96 13.43 11.79
C SER A 35 4.18 14.30 12.08
N LYS A 36 4.64 14.32 13.35
CA LYS A 36 5.83 15.09 13.74
C LYS A 36 7.15 14.46 13.30
N ALA A 37 7.14 13.18 12.97
CA ALA A 37 8.29 12.40 12.50
C ALA A 37 7.82 11.08 11.89
N PHE A 38 8.71 10.36 11.20
CA PHE A 38 8.45 8.96 10.84
C PHE A 38 8.52 8.09 12.09
N LEU A 39 7.38 7.52 12.46
CA LEU A 39 7.26 6.63 13.61
C LEU A 39 7.22 5.17 13.15
N ARG A 40 7.67 4.25 14.00
CA ARG A 40 7.53 2.81 13.78
C ARG A 40 6.09 2.36 14.06
N VAL A 41 5.16 2.79 13.21
CA VAL A 41 3.73 2.49 13.30
C VAL A 41 3.31 1.58 12.14
N GLY A 42 2.32 0.73 12.40
CA GLY A 42 1.89 -0.28 11.46
C GLY A 42 2.75 -1.54 11.57
N ALA A 43 2.35 -2.61 10.91
CA ALA A 43 3.02 -3.88 11.07
C ALA A 43 3.73 -4.33 9.79
N ASP A 44 3.03 -4.50 8.70
CA ASP A 44 3.50 -5.22 7.54
C ASP A 44 3.25 -4.53 6.21
N ILE A 45 4.09 -4.85 5.26
CA ILE A 45 3.86 -4.64 3.83
C ILE A 45 4.31 -5.90 3.09
N ASN A 46 3.45 -6.38 2.22
CA ASN A 46 3.78 -7.40 1.25
C ASN A 46 4.09 -6.70 -0.08
N LEU A 47 5.35 -6.77 -0.52
CA LEU A 47 5.82 -6.25 -1.79
C LEU A 47 5.85 -7.39 -2.81
N THR A 48 4.88 -7.42 -3.68
CA THR A 48 4.80 -8.36 -4.79
C THR A 48 5.77 -7.97 -5.92
N PRO A 49 6.10 -8.86 -6.86
CA PRO A 49 7.13 -8.62 -7.88
C PRO A 49 6.99 -7.31 -8.68
N ASN A 50 5.75 -6.91 -9.02
CA ASN A 50 5.46 -5.64 -9.68
C ASN A 50 5.96 -4.42 -8.88
N ALA A 51 5.70 -4.41 -7.55
CA ALA A 51 6.14 -3.34 -6.66
C ALA A 51 7.66 -3.34 -6.47
N VAL A 52 8.26 -4.52 -6.28
CA VAL A 52 9.73 -4.64 -6.11
C VAL A 52 10.45 -4.17 -7.38
N ARG A 53 9.97 -4.56 -8.57
CA ARG A 53 10.54 -4.10 -9.84
C ARG A 53 10.44 -2.58 -10.00
N ALA A 54 9.33 -1.98 -9.61
CA ALA A 54 9.19 -0.52 -9.62
C ALA A 54 10.21 0.17 -8.70
N LEU A 55 10.43 -0.37 -7.48
CA LEU A 55 11.46 0.12 -6.55
C LEU A 55 12.89 -0.13 -7.04
N ASP A 56 13.13 -1.23 -7.75
CA ASP A 56 14.43 -1.53 -8.36
C ASP A 56 14.81 -0.47 -9.40
N GLY A 57 13.89 -0.10 -10.28
CA GLY A 57 14.08 0.98 -11.24
C GLY A 57 14.35 2.35 -10.59
N LEU A 58 13.82 2.57 -9.39
CA LEU A 58 14.16 3.72 -8.54
C LEU A 58 15.49 3.52 -7.76
N GLY A 59 16.24 2.42 -7.96
CA GLY A 59 17.48 2.15 -7.25
C GLY A 59 17.32 1.97 -5.73
N ILE A 60 16.10 1.74 -5.25
CA ILE A 60 15.79 1.58 -3.82
C ILE A 60 15.79 0.10 -3.43
N GLY A 61 15.67 -0.80 -4.41
CA GLY A 61 15.56 -2.23 -4.19
C GLY A 61 16.61 -2.85 -3.26
N PRO A 62 17.91 -2.55 -3.38
CA PRO A 62 18.93 -3.06 -2.45
C PRO A 62 18.65 -2.68 -0.98
N ALA A 63 18.24 -1.43 -0.73
CA ALA A 63 17.95 -0.95 0.63
C ALA A 63 16.71 -1.61 1.23
N VAL A 64 15.74 -1.95 0.39
CA VAL A 64 14.50 -2.65 0.81
C VAL A 64 14.77 -4.12 1.11
N ARG A 65 15.64 -4.79 0.34
CA ARG A 65 15.96 -6.21 0.52
C ARG A 65 16.70 -6.51 1.83
N ILE A 66 17.48 -5.57 2.37
CA ILE A 66 18.25 -5.77 3.59
C ILE A 66 17.37 -6.14 4.79
N PRO A 67 16.31 -5.38 5.17
CA PRO A 67 15.45 -5.72 6.29
C PRO A 67 14.33 -6.72 5.92
N ALA A 68 14.08 -6.95 4.65
CA ALA A 68 12.96 -7.77 4.20
C ALA A 68 13.18 -9.27 4.45
N ALA A 69 12.09 -10.02 4.53
CA ALA A 69 12.09 -11.46 4.39
C ALA A 69 11.64 -11.85 2.97
N ARG A 70 12.03 -13.06 2.54
CA ARG A 70 11.68 -13.66 1.24
C ARG A 70 10.82 -14.91 1.49
N PRO A 71 9.48 -14.82 1.45
CA PRO A 71 8.62 -15.99 1.61
C PRO A 71 8.96 -17.06 0.57
N THR A 72 9.12 -18.31 1.01
CA THR A 72 9.49 -19.41 0.14
C THR A 72 8.38 -19.78 -0.85
N HIS A 73 7.15 -19.77 -0.36
CA HIS A 73 5.94 -20.13 -1.11
C HIS A 73 4.78 -19.23 -0.73
N ARG A 74 3.76 -19.20 -1.57
CA ARG A 74 2.41 -18.77 -1.22
C ARG A 74 1.56 -20.03 -1.07
N ILE A 75 1.01 -20.26 0.12
CA ILE A 75 0.26 -21.46 0.46
C ILE A 75 -1.16 -21.08 0.86
N SER A 76 -2.15 -21.77 0.30
CA SER A 76 -3.55 -21.71 0.72
C SER A 76 -3.90 -22.96 1.51
N ARG A 77 -4.57 -22.81 2.67
CA ARG A 77 -5.02 -23.92 3.51
C ARG A 77 -6.47 -23.75 3.92
N MET A 78 -7.18 -24.87 4.06
CA MET A 78 -8.51 -24.88 4.67
C MET A 78 -8.40 -24.68 6.19
N TRP A 79 -9.35 -23.92 6.72
CA TRP A 79 -9.33 -23.50 8.12
C TRP A 79 -9.48 -24.66 9.13
N ASP A 80 -10.27 -25.70 8.80
CA ASP A 80 -10.67 -26.82 9.67
C ASP A 80 -9.76 -28.04 9.53
N THR A 81 -9.50 -28.46 8.31
CA THR A 81 -8.70 -29.65 8.01
C THR A 81 -7.20 -29.39 7.95
N GLY A 82 -6.80 -28.13 7.72
CA GLY A 82 -5.42 -27.78 7.40
C GLY A 82 -4.96 -28.23 6.02
N GLU A 83 -5.88 -28.79 5.20
CA GLU A 83 -5.58 -29.23 3.84
C GLU A 83 -5.01 -28.10 3.00
N GLU A 84 -3.94 -28.36 2.29
CA GLU A 84 -3.31 -27.44 1.36
C GLU A 84 -4.04 -27.50 0.01
N THR A 85 -4.72 -26.40 -0.34
CA THR A 85 -5.51 -26.29 -1.57
C THR A 85 -4.71 -25.68 -2.72
N SER A 86 -3.64 -24.94 -2.43
CA SER A 86 -2.79 -24.29 -3.43
C SER A 86 -1.41 -24.03 -2.88
N ARG A 87 -0.39 -24.21 -3.74
CA ARG A 87 1.00 -23.85 -3.47
C ARG A 87 1.62 -23.21 -4.71
N LEU A 88 2.15 -22.00 -4.54
CA LEU A 88 2.92 -21.29 -5.57
C LEU A 88 4.32 -21.05 -5.04
N GLU A 89 5.33 -21.44 -5.82
CA GLU A 89 6.70 -21.05 -5.51
C GLU A 89 6.87 -19.54 -5.65
N MET A 90 7.53 -18.95 -4.65
CA MET A 90 7.87 -17.53 -4.61
C MET A 90 9.40 -17.36 -4.72
N SER A 91 10.02 -16.49 -4.01
CA SER A 91 11.49 -16.36 -4.01
C SER A 91 12.09 -16.33 -5.42
N ASP A 92 12.96 -17.27 -5.71
CA ASP A 92 13.75 -17.34 -6.96
C ASP A 92 12.87 -17.62 -8.19
N ALA A 93 11.85 -18.45 -8.07
CA ALA A 93 10.93 -18.73 -9.17
C ALA A 93 10.13 -17.48 -9.59
N ALA A 94 9.67 -16.70 -8.62
CA ALA A 94 9.01 -15.41 -8.90
C ALA A 94 9.99 -14.42 -9.53
N GLU A 95 11.23 -14.35 -9.04
CA GLU A 95 12.26 -13.47 -9.57
C GLU A 95 12.62 -13.83 -11.03
N GLN A 96 12.76 -15.12 -11.34
CA GLN A 96 12.99 -15.59 -12.72
C GLN A 96 11.81 -15.27 -13.64
N LYS A 97 10.57 -15.47 -13.17
CA LYS A 97 9.37 -15.29 -13.99
C LYS A 97 9.02 -13.81 -14.20
N TYR A 98 9.13 -12.97 -13.17
CA TYR A 98 8.63 -11.60 -13.17
C TYR A 98 9.72 -10.53 -13.13
N GLY A 99 11.00 -10.95 -13.05
CA GLY A 99 12.14 -10.02 -12.95
C GLY A 99 12.38 -9.44 -11.56
N ALA A 100 11.60 -9.84 -10.55
CA ALA A 100 11.76 -9.41 -9.16
C ALA A 100 11.12 -10.43 -8.19
N PRO A 101 11.65 -10.57 -6.95
CA PRO A 101 11.09 -11.46 -5.95
C PRO A 101 9.83 -10.88 -5.30
N GLN A 102 9.08 -11.72 -4.58
CA GLN A 102 8.17 -11.23 -3.54
C GLN A 102 8.96 -11.01 -2.25
N LEU A 103 8.70 -9.88 -1.58
CA LEU A 103 9.30 -9.53 -0.30
C LEU A 103 8.20 -9.22 0.72
N THR A 104 8.48 -9.51 1.99
CA THR A 104 7.67 -9.04 3.11
C THR A 104 8.54 -8.20 4.04
N ILE A 105 8.04 -7.05 4.44
CA ILE A 105 8.84 -6.06 5.16
C ILE A 105 7.96 -5.33 6.19
N HIS A 106 8.54 -4.93 7.31
CA HIS A 106 7.85 -4.03 8.22
C HIS A 106 7.65 -2.65 7.58
N ARG A 107 6.45 -2.09 7.68
CA ARG A 107 6.10 -0.81 7.03
C ARG A 107 7.09 0.31 7.36
N ALA A 108 7.55 0.39 8.60
CA ALA A 108 8.51 1.41 9.01
C ALA A 108 9.89 1.23 8.38
N ASP A 109 10.32 0.00 8.10
CA ASP A 109 11.60 -0.28 7.46
C ASP A 109 11.57 0.10 5.98
N LEU A 110 10.44 -0.12 5.30
CA LEU A 110 10.23 0.39 3.95
C LEU A 110 10.24 1.92 3.91
N LEU A 111 9.52 2.58 4.81
CA LEU A 111 9.53 4.05 4.91
C LEU A 111 10.93 4.59 5.22
N ALA A 112 11.68 3.93 6.09
CA ALA A 112 13.07 4.31 6.40
C ALA A 112 13.99 4.15 5.17
N ALA A 113 13.81 3.10 4.37
CA ALA A 113 14.54 2.91 3.13
C ALA A 113 14.24 4.02 2.11
N LEU A 114 12.97 4.42 1.95
CA LEU A 114 12.56 5.53 1.09
C LEU A 114 13.11 6.88 1.60
N ALA A 115 12.96 7.15 2.91
CA ALA A 115 13.40 8.40 3.53
C ALA A 115 14.92 8.61 3.49
N LYS A 116 15.73 7.55 3.36
CA LYS A 116 17.18 7.67 3.17
C LYS A 116 17.57 8.18 1.77
N VAL A 117 16.70 8.05 0.79
CA VAL A 117 16.97 8.42 -0.61
C VAL A 117 16.44 9.82 -0.93
N PHE A 118 15.33 10.22 -0.32
CA PHE A 118 14.77 11.55 -0.52
C PHE A 118 15.40 12.58 0.44
N PRO A 119 15.72 13.81 -0.01
CA PRO A 119 16.27 14.85 0.85
C PRO A 119 15.30 15.23 1.98
N LEU A 120 15.63 14.88 3.22
CA LEU A 120 14.74 15.08 4.38
C LEU A 120 14.41 16.57 4.66
N ASN A 121 15.26 17.51 4.24
CA ASN A 121 14.98 18.95 4.31
C ASN A 121 13.84 19.41 3.36
N GLN A 122 13.43 18.57 2.45
CA GLN A 122 12.25 18.78 1.59
C GLN A 122 10.98 18.12 2.16
N VAL A 123 11.05 17.47 3.32
CA VAL A 123 9.89 16.95 4.05
C VAL A 123 9.53 17.90 5.19
N GLN A 124 8.34 18.46 5.14
CA GLN A 124 7.80 19.30 6.20
C GLN A 124 6.86 18.48 7.09
N PHE A 125 7.33 18.18 8.31
CA PHE A 125 6.54 17.48 9.32
C PHE A 125 5.59 18.42 10.09
N ALA A 126 4.60 17.81 10.78
CA ALA A 126 3.54 18.49 11.52
C ALA A 126 2.70 19.45 10.62
N LYS A 127 2.63 19.14 9.32
CA LYS A 127 1.87 19.87 8.31
C LYS A 127 0.64 19.08 7.90
N ARG A 128 -0.43 19.21 8.66
CA ARG A 128 -1.72 18.60 8.33
C ARG A 128 -2.46 19.48 7.34
N ALA A 129 -2.66 18.99 6.13
CA ALA A 129 -3.48 19.64 5.11
C ALA A 129 -4.91 19.85 5.64
N GLU A 130 -5.49 20.99 5.31
CA GLU A 130 -6.84 21.37 5.72
C GLU A 130 -7.72 21.73 4.53
N ARG A 131 -7.17 22.47 3.57
CA ARG A 131 -7.92 22.99 2.42
C ARG A 131 -7.00 23.16 1.21
N VAL A 132 -7.55 22.94 0.04
CA VAL A 132 -6.92 23.22 -1.25
C VAL A 132 -7.66 24.36 -1.93
N GLU A 133 -6.92 25.29 -2.50
CA GLU A 133 -7.44 26.39 -3.30
C GLU A 133 -6.73 26.41 -4.64
N GLN A 134 -7.50 26.34 -5.71
CA GLN A 134 -6.99 26.42 -7.08
C GLN A 134 -7.42 27.74 -7.71
N ALA A 135 -6.45 28.49 -8.23
CA ALA A 135 -6.65 29.74 -8.97
C ALA A 135 -5.96 29.64 -10.33
N ASP A 136 -6.20 30.63 -11.20
CA ASP A 136 -5.60 30.67 -12.55
C ASP A 136 -4.07 30.69 -12.53
N ASP A 137 -3.49 31.18 -11.45
CA ASP A 137 -2.05 31.40 -11.28
C ASP A 137 -1.35 30.32 -10.41
N GLY A 138 -2.05 29.24 -10.02
CA GLY A 138 -1.47 28.12 -9.27
C GLY A 138 -2.39 27.51 -8.21
N ILE A 139 -1.81 26.62 -7.41
CA ILE A 139 -2.51 25.90 -6.36
C ILE A 139 -1.93 26.32 -5.01
N THR A 140 -2.80 26.56 -4.04
CA THR A 140 -2.40 26.83 -2.65
C THR A 140 -2.93 25.74 -1.73
N LEU A 141 -2.02 25.07 -1.04
CA LEU A 141 -2.34 24.10 0.02
C LEU A 141 -2.28 24.81 1.37
N HIS A 142 -3.38 24.78 2.11
CA HIS A 142 -3.50 25.36 3.45
C HIS A 142 -3.40 24.30 4.52
N PHE A 143 -2.75 24.63 5.63
CA PHE A 143 -2.52 23.70 6.75
C PHE A 143 -3.25 24.14 8.02
N LYS A 144 -3.53 23.19 8.91
CA LYS A 144 -4.21 23.45 10.18
C LYS A 144 -3.47 24.42 11.12
N ASP A 145 -2.17 24.61 10.94
CA ASP A 145 -1.35 25.57 11.71
C ASP A 145 -1.44 27.00 11.17
N GLY A 146 -2.29 27.26 10.16
CA GLY A 146 -2.49 28.55 9.52
C GLY A 146 -1.47 28.87 8.42
N SER A 147 -0.44 28.06 8.24
CA SER A 147 0.53 28.24 7.14
C SER A 147 -0.06 27.78 5.81
N GLN A 148 0.59 28.19 4.72
CA GLN A 148 0.19 27.82 3.36
C GLN A 148 1.41 27.58 2.48
N HIS A 149 1.22 26.81 1.41
CA HIS A 149 2.25 26.56 0.40
C HIS A 149 1.65 26.66 -1.00
N ARG A 150 2.33 27.40 -1.89
CA ARG A 150 1.94 27.55 -3.29
C ARG A 150 2.78 26.64 -4.17
N CYS A 151 2.14 25.97 -5.14
CA CYS A 151 2.79 25.05 -6.06
C CYS A 151 2.17 25.11 -7.46
N ASP A 152 2.91 24.57 -8.43
CA ASP A 152 2.44 24.40 -9.81
C ASP A 152 1.60 23.13 -9.95
N VAL A 153 1.95 22.06 -9.19
CA VAL A 153 1.27 20.77 -9.18
C VAL A 153 1.04 20.31 -7.75
N LEU A 154 -0.16 19.83 -7.45
CA LEU A 154 -0.49 19.20 -6.17
C LEU A 154 -0.82 17.73 -6.35
N ILE A 155 -0.14 16.87 -5.57
CA ILE A 155 -0.37 15.43 -5.52
C ILE A 155 -0.96 15.08 -4.15
N GLY A 156 -2.19 14.56 -4.14
CA GLY A 156 -2.82 14.00 -2.94
C GLY A 156 -2.39 12.56 -2.73
N ALA A 157 -1.51 12.33 -1.75
CA ALA A 157 -1.05 11.04 -1.26
C ALA A 157 -1.37 10.87 0.24
N ASP A 158 -2.41 11.57 0.70
CA ASP A 158 -2.81 11.76 2.09
C ASP A 158 -3.80 10.69 2.61
N GLY A 159 -3.86 9.56 1.91
CA GLY A 159 -4.52 8.33 2.36
C GLY A 159 -6.04 8.35 2.22
N ILE A 160 -6.71 7.37 2.84
CA ILE A 160 -8.15 7.13 2.69
C ILE A 160 -9.03 8.32 3.13
N HIS A 161 -8.52 9.19 4.02
CA HIS A 161 -9.18 10.41 4.49
C HIS A 161 -8.67 11.69 3.79
N SER A 162 -8.25 11.55 2.54
CA SER A 162 -7.60 12.61 1.76
C SER A 162 -8.38 13.92 1.70
N VAL A 163 -7.73 15.00 2.12
CA VAL A 163 -8.23 16.36 1.97
C VAL A 163 -8.17 16.80 0.49
N VAL A 164 -7.13 16.36 -0.24
CA VAL A 164 -7.02 16.67 -1.66
C VAL A 164 -8.13 15.99 -2.46
N ARG A 165 -8.50 14.75 -2.13
CA ARG A 165 -9.67 14.07 -2.70
C ARG A 165 -10.96 14.87 -2.44
N ASN A 166 -11.16 15.32 -1.21
CA ASN A 166 -12.35 16.10 -0.86
C ASN A 166 -12.45 17.41 -1.64
N ALA A 167 -11.32 18.04 -1.97
CA ALA A 167 -11.30 19.24 -2.82
C ALA A 167 -11.75 18.96 -4.27
N LEU A 168 -11.55 17.75 -4.78
CA LEU A 168 -11.94 17.34 -6.15
C LEU A 168 -13.39 16.83 -6.23
N PHE A 169 -13.87 16.11 -5.21
CA PHE A 169 -15.13 15.36 -5.23
C PHE A 169 -16.16 15.79 -4.21
N GLY A 170 -15.81 16.69 -3.29
CA GLY A 170 -16.61 16.98 -2.09
C GLY A 170 -16.31 15.99 -0.96
N GLU A 171 -16.89 16.30 0.19
CA GLU A 171 -16.69 15.48 1.40
C GLU A 171 -17.45 14.16 1.29
N GLU A 172 -16.73 13.07 1.48
CA GLU A 172 -17.24 11.70 1.46
C GLU A 172 -16.46 10.87 2.49
N HIS A 173 -17.16 10.02 3.23
CA HIS A 173 -16.55 9.14 4.22
C HIS A 173 -16.34 7.72 3.66
N PRO A 174 -15.24 7.04 4.02
CA PRO A 174 -15.05 5.64 3.69
C PRO A 174 -16.11 4.78 4.39
N ARG A 175 -16.52 3.69 3.75
CA ARG A 175 -17.53 2.78 4.26
C ARG A 175 -16.87 1.67 5.08
N PHE A 176 -17.33 1.44 6.31
CA PHE A 176 -16.96 0.26 7.08
C PHE A 176 -17.46 -1.01 6.38
N THR A 177 -16.58 -2.01 6.25
CA THR A 177 -16.88 -3.23 5.49
C THR A 177 -17.58 -4.33 6.29
N GLY A 178 -17.81 -4.11 7.59
CA GLY A 178 -18.27 -5.16 8.50
C GLY A 178 -17.16 -6.15 8.90
N VAL A 179 -15.89 -5.81 8.63
CA VAL A 179 -14.72 -6.65 8.92
C VAL A 179 -13.72 -5.90 9.78
N VAL A 180 -13.27 -6.55 10.84
CA VAL A 180 -12.12 -6.10 11.63
C VAL A 180 -10.92 -7.01 11.41
N ALA A 181 -9.75 -6.45 11.60
CA ALA A 181 -8.47 -7.15 11.44
C ALA A 181 -7.66 -7.08 12.73
N TYR A 182 -7.20 -8.22 13.19
CA TYR A 182 -6.20 -8.35 14.25
C TYR A 182 -4.82 -8.49 13.62
N ARG A 183 -3.83 -7.83 14.21
CA ARG A 183 -2.44 -7.86 13.76
C ARG A 183 -1.51 -8.11 14.92
N ALA A 184 -0.60 -9.06 14.75
CA ALA A 184 0.45 -9.35 15.72
C ALA A 184 1.76 -9.67 15.00
N VAL A 185 2.87 -9.47 15.72
CA VAL A 185 4.20 -9.93 15.31
C VAL A 185 4.74 -10.79 16.43
N VAL A 186 5.14 -12.01 16.12
CA VAL A 186 5.68 -12.95 17.10
C VAL A 186 7.06 -13.44 16.68
N PRO A 187 8.00 -13.71 17.62
CA PRO A 187 9.26 -14.33 17.29
C PRO A 187 9.04 -15.69 16.57
N ALA A 188 9.78 -15.91 15.48
CA ALA A 188 9.64 -17.14 14.69
C ALA A 188 9.91 -18.42 15.50
N GLU A 189 10.76 -18.34 16.52
CA GLU A 189 11.06 -19.45 17.42
C GLU A 189 9.85 -19.93 18.25
N HIS A 190 8.89 -19.03 18.57
CA HIS A 190 7.69 -19.38 19.33
C HIS A 190 6.71 -20.24 18.50
N VAL A 191 6.79 -20.16 17.18
CA VAL A 191 5.91 -20.86 16.23
C VAL A 191 6.68 -21.79 15.28
N ALA A 192 7.94 -22.11 15.60
CA ALA A 192 8.82 -22.94 14.77
C ALA A 192 8.30 -24.37 14.54
N HIS A 193 7.39 -24.85 15.40
CA HIS A 193 6.73 -26.14 15.27
C HIS A 193 5.61 -26.16 14.22
N VAL A 194 5.14 -24.98 13.77
CA VAL A 194 4.11 -24.87 12.74
C VAL A 194 4.75 -25.09 11.36
N PRO A 195 4.20 -26.01 10.53
CA PRO A 195 4.79 -26.30 9.22
C PRO A 195 4.78 -25.10 8.27
N ASN A 196 5.84 -24.93 7.49
CA ASN A 196 5.99 -23.90 6.46
C ASN A 196 5.95 -22.46 6.98
N ILE A 197 6.43 -22.22 8.20
CA ILE A 197 6.35 -20.90 8.85
C ILE A 197 7.08 -19.79 8.06
N GLN A 198 8.03 -20.12 7.21
CA GLN A 198 8.73 -19.19 6.31
C GLN A 198 8.00 -18.95 4.97
N ALA A 199 6.80 -19.50 4.81
CA ALA A 199 5.94 -19.24 3.65
C ALA A 199 4.97 -18.10 3.95
N PHE A 200 4.42 -17.49 2.89
CA PHE A 200 3.20 -16.70 2.97
C PHE A 200 2.01 -17.67 3.00
N THR A 201 1.44 -17.92 4.15
CA THR A 201 0.34 -18.88 4.32
C THR A 201 -0.96 -18.17 4.61
N LYS A 202 -2.01 -18.54 3.88
CA LYS A 202 -3.37 -18.09 4.11
C LYS A 202 -4.26 -19.26 4.48
N TRP A 203 -4.87 -19.19 5.65
CA TRP A 203 -5.90 -20.09 6.13
C TRP A 203 -7.26 -19.49 5.79
N TRP A 204 -7.99 -20.14 4.90
CA TRP A 204 -9.29 -19.70 4.44
C TRP A 204 -10.36 -20.14 5.44
N GLY A 205 -11.08 -19.20 6.03
CA GLY A 205 -12.12 -19.49 7.01
C GLY A 205 -13.44 -19.98 6.42
N PRO A 206 -14.45 -20.23 7.29
CA PRO A 206 -15.76 -20.72 6.89
C PRO A 206 -16.57 -19.71 6.05
N ASN A 207 -16.18 -18.45 6.08
CA ASN A 207 -16.80 -17.35 5.32
C ASN A 207 -15.74 -16.36 4.84
N PRO A 208 -16.07 -15.46 3.90
CA PRO A 208 -15.10 -14.51 3.32
C PRO A 208 -14.49 -13.52 4.32
N GLN A 209 -15.14 -13.27 5.45
CA GLN A 209 -14.67 -12.36 6.48
C GLN A 209 -13.64 -13.00 7.42
N SER A 210 -13.63 -14.34 7.52
CA SER A 210 -12.74 -15.09 8.42
C SER A 210 -11.54 -15.65 7.68
N GLN A 211 -10.34 -15.27 8.09
CA GLN A 211 -9.09 -15.84 7.60
C GLN A 211 -7.96 -15.59 8.59
N ILE A 212 -6.89 -16.37 8.45
CA ILE A 212 -5.59 -16.07 9.05
C ILE A 212 -4.57 -16.01 7.92
N VAL A 213 -3.74 -14.99 7.91
CA VAL A 213 -2.60 -14.86 7.00
C VAL A 213 -1.33 -14.72 7.81
N THR A 214 -0.31 -15.48 7.45
CA THR A 214 0.99 -15.41 8.11
C THR A 214 2.12 -15.33 7.11
N PHE A 215 3.18 -14.63 7.44
CA PHE A 215 4.40 -14.58 6.66
C PHE A 215 5.59 -14.09 7.48
N PRO A 216 6.82 -14.41 7.07
CA PRO A 216 8.02 -13.97 7.77
C PRO A 216 8.22 -12.46 7.63
N LEU A 217 8.81 -11.84 8.65
CA LEU A 217 9.34 -10.48 8.66
C LEU A 217 10.79 -10.50 9.17
N ASN A 218 11.47 -9.36 9.09
CA ASN A 218 12.80 -9.18 9.69
C ASN A 218 13.78 -10.33 9.35
N GLN A 219 13.91 -10.62 8.04
CA GLN A 219 14.77 -11.71 7.53
C GLN A 219 14.36 -13.10 8.06
N GLY A 220 13.09 -13.31 8.38
CA GLY A 220 12.56 -14.57 8.88
C GLY A 220 12.66 -14.76 10.39
N LYS A 221 13.14 -13.76 11.14
CA LYS A 221 13.25 -13.83 12.61
C LYS A 221 11.91 -13.64 13.31
N ASP A 222 10.99 -12.94 12.67
CA ASP A 222 9.65 -12.68 13.16
C ASP A 222 8.61 -13.22 12.17
N ILE A 223 7.43 -13.57 12.70
CA ILE A 223 6.26 -13.94 11.92
C ILE A 223 5.16 -12.92 12.15
N PHE A 224 4.67 -12.34 11.07
CA PHE A 224 3.48 -11.53 11.07
C PHE A 224 2.23 -12.40 11.01
N ILE A 225 1.25 -12.07 11.83
CA ILE A 225 -0.05 -12.74 11.90
C ILE A 225 -1.12 -11.69 11.68
N PHE A 226 -1.96 -11.93 10.67
CA PHE A 226 -3.11 -11.12 10.31
C PHE A 226 -4.35 -12.00 10.32
N ALA A 227 -5.31 -11.68 11.17
CA ALA A 227 -6.55 -12.44 11.27
C ALA A 227 -7.74 -11.51 11.12
N THR A 228 -8.77 -11.91 10.36
CA THR A 228 -9.97 -11.09 10.15
C THR A 228 -11.23 -11.81 10.60
N THR A 229 -12.19 -11.06 11.12
CA THR A 229 -13.51 -11.57 11.50
C THR A 229 -14.59 -10.53 11.21
N ALA A 230 -15.84 -10.98 11.07
CA ALA A 230 -16.99 -10.10 10.95
C ALA A 230 -17.25 -9.35 12.27
N GLN A 231 -17.67 -8.10 12.15
CA GLN A 231 -18.13 -7.29 13.27
C GLN A 231 -19.22 -6.33 12.80
N ASP A 232 -20.32 -6.23 13.54
CA ASP A 232 -21.51 -5.48 13.10
C ASP A 232 -21.30 -3.96 13.09
N SER A 233 -20.48 -3.44 14.01
CA SER A 233 -20.23 -2.00 14.14
C SER A 233 -18.81 -1.71 14.60
N TRP A 234 -18.30 -0.54 14.23
CA TRP A 234 -17.01 -0.03 14.66
C TRP A 234 -17.10 1.47 14.87
N HIS A 235 -16.58 1.97 16.00
CA HIS A 235 -16.68 3.38 16.37
C HIS A 235 -15.32 4.07 16.50
N GLU A 236 -14.22 3.33 16.46
CA GLU A 236 -12.89 3.83 16.69
C GLU A 236 -12.05 3.78 15.42
N GLU A 237 -11.71 4.93 14.85
CA GLU A 237 -10.82 5.02 13.68
C GLU A 237 -9.36 5.15 14.12
N SER A 238 -8.70 4.04 14.41
CA SER A 238 -7.28 4.01 14.78
C SER A 238 -6.58 2.81 14.15
N TRP A 239 -5.37 3.03 13.65
CA TRP A 239 -4.47 1.96 13.18
C TRP A 239 -3.70 1.30 14.31
N THR A 240 -3.80 1.81 15.53
CA THR A 240 -3.02 1.39 16.70
C THR A 240 -3.87 1.05 17.91
N SER A 241 -5.18 0.84 17.73
CA SER A 241 -6.04 0.42 18.82
C SER A 241 -5.60 -0.95 19.35
N ALA A 242 -5.44 -1.05 20.66
CA ALA A 242 -5.10 -2.31 21.28
C ALA A 242 -6.26 -3.30 21.09
N GLY A 243 -5.93 -4.51 20.67
CA GLY A 243 -6.86 -5.65 20.62
C GLY A 243 -6.69 -6.55 21.83
N ASP A 244 -7.67 -7.41 22.04
CA ASP A 244 -7.63 -8.44 23.06
C ASP A 244 -7.23 -9.78 22.42
N ALA A 245 -6.16 -10.40 22.93
CA ALA A 245 -5.66 -11.67 22.43
C ALA A 245 -6.60 -12.84 22.74
N ASP A 246 -7.35 -12.79 23.84
CA ASP A 246 -8.32 -13.83 24.19
C ASP A 246 -9.58 -13.70 23.31
N GLU A 247 -10.02 -12.48 23.01
CA GLU A 247 -11.05 -12.25 22.00
C GLU A 247 -10.61 -12.80 20.64
N LEU A 248 -9.39 -12.51 20.19
CA LEU A 248 -8.83 -13.05 18.96
C LEU A 248 -8.93 -14.59 18.95
N ARG A 249 -8.41 -15.26 19.97
CA ARG A 249 -8.43 -16.73 20.07
C ARG A 249 -9.85 -17.29 20.05
N SER A 250 -10.80 -16.61 20.69
CA SER A 250 -12.19 -17.06 20.77
C SER A 250 -12.87 -17.20 19.41
N HIS A 251 -12.54 -16.33 18.46
CA HIS A 251 -13.09 -16.38 17.10
C HIS A 251 -12.61 -17.57 16.27
N TYR A 252 -11.48 -18.20 16.67
CA TYR A 252 -10.80 -19.22 15.85
C TYR A 252 -10.69 -20.59 16.52
N GLN A 253 -11.49 -20.85 17.57
CA GLN A 253 -11.45 -22.11 18.34
C GLN A 253 -11.69 -23.37 17.49
N ALA A 254 -12.46 -23.26 16.41
CA ALA A 254 -12.76 -24.35 15.49
C ALA A 254 -11.71 -24.53 14.37
N PHE A 255 -10.69 -23.67 14.31
CA PHE A 255 -9.64 -23.77 13.29
C PHE A 255 -8.68 -24.94 13.60
N HIS A 256 -7.97 -25.40 12.55
CA HIS A 256 -6.94 -26.42 12.66
C HIS A 256 -5.94 -26.11 13.78
N PRO A 257 -5.40 -27.11 14.49
CA PRO A 257 -4.44 -26.90 15.59
C PRO A 257 -3.24 -26.01 15.21
N ASP A 258 -2.67 -26.17 14.02
CA ASP A 258 -1.55 -25.34 13.55
C ASP A 258 -1.94 -23.86 13.44
N ALA A 259 -3.16 -23.57 12.95
CA ALA A 259 -3.66 -22.19 12.87
C ALA A 259 -3.90 -21.59 14.26
N ARG A 260 -4.42 -22.37 15.21
CA ARG A 260 -4.59 -21.95 16.60
C ARG A 260 -3.26 -21.69 17.31
N ALA A 261 -2.27 -22.57 17.08
CA ALA A 261 -0.93 -22.39 17.66
C ALA A 261 -0.27 -21.06 17.28
N LEU A 262 -0.54 -20.54 16.05
CA LEU A 262 -0.11 -19.20 15.64
C LEU A 262 -0.76 -18.12 16.50
N LEU A 263 -2.06 -18.21 16.76
CA LEU A 263 -2.81 -17.24 17.57
C LEU A 263 -2.48 -17.34 19.06
N ASP A 264 -2.15 -18.54 19.56
CA ASP A 264 -1.74 -18.76 20.97
C ASP A 264 -0.41 -18.06 21.28
N ALA A 265 0.46 -17.87 20.27
CA ALA A 265 1.70 -17.13 20.42
C ALA A 265 1.51 -15.60 20.45
N CYS A 266 0.33 -15.07 20.10
CA CYS A 266 0.07 -13.62 20.11
C CYS A 266 -0.13 -13.10 21.54
N THR A 267 0.64 -12.08 21.92
CA THR A 267 0.51 -11.35 23.20
C THR A 267 0.08 -9.91 22.98
N ASP A 268 0.76 -9.20 22.09
CA ASP A 268 0.45 -7.83 21.73
C ASP A 268 -0.30 -7.80 20.40
N VAL A 269 -1.58 -7.48 20.46
CA VAL A 269 -2.48 -7.51 19.32
C VAL A 269 -3.02 -6.12 19.06
N LEU A 270 -2.98 -5.69 17.80
CA LEU A 270 -3.69 -4.50 17.33
C LEU A 270 -5.01 -4.94 16.68
N LYS A 271 -6.09 -4.19 16.92
CA LYS A 271 -7.40 -4.40 16.29
C LYS A 271 -7.82 -3.16 15.52
N THR A 272 -8.15 -3.31 14.25
CA THR A 272 -8.53 -2.19 13.39
C THR A 272 -9.68 -2.58 12.46
N ALA A 273 -10.57 -1.64 12.17
CA ALA A 273 -11.60 -1.84 11.15
C ALA A 273 -11.02 -1.76 9.74
N LEU A 274 -11.63 -2.48 8.82
CA LEU A 274 -11.35 -2.37 7.39
C LEU A 274 -12.40 -1.47 6.74
N TYR A 275 -11.91 -0.46 6.02
CA TYR A 275 -12.72 0.49 5.30
C TYR A 275 -12.47 0.38 3.80
N GLU A 276 -13.48 0.70 3.02
CA GLU A 276 -13.39 0.74 1.56
C GLU A 276 -14.04 2.01 1.00
N ARG A 277 -13.72 2.28 -0.28
CA ARG A 277 -14.40 3.25 -1.13
C ARG A 277 -14.65 2.62 -2.49
N ASP A 278 -15.60 3.13 -3.24
CA ASP A 278 -15.78 2.73 -4.64
C ASP A 278 -14.70 3.35 -5.52
N PRO A 279 -14.35 2.68 -6.65
CA PRO A 279 -13.41 3.25 -7.62
C PRO A 279 -13.87 4.64 -8.08
N LEU A 280 -12.91 5.57 -8.14
CA LEU A 280 -13.17 6.91 -8.64
C LEU A 280 -13.31 6.90 -10.16
N PRO A 281 -14.19 7.75 -10.74
CA PRO A 281 -14.31 7.89 -12.19
C PRO A 281 -13.13 8.65 -12.82
N PHE A 282 -12.43 9.44 -12.05
CA PHE A 282 -11.21 10.18 -12.45
C PHE A 282 -10.37 10.52 -11.22
N TRP A 283 -9.10 10.91 -11.41
CA TRP A 283 -8.17 11.26 -10.33
C TRP A 283 -7.58 12.64 -10.45
N SER A 284 -7.62 13.21 -11.66
CA SER A 284 -6.92 14.44 -12.01
C SER A 284 -7.91 15.52 -12.48
N LYS A 285 -7.68 16.75 -12.01
CA LYS A 285 -8.41 17.94 -12.46
C LYS A 285 -7.46 19.13 -12.51
N GLY A 286 -7.20 19.64 -13.72
CA GLY A 286 -6.19 20.67 -13.90
C GLY A 286 -4.82 20.18 -13.48
N ALA A 287 -4.16 20.90 -12.58
CA ALA A 287 -2.83 20.55 -12.07
C ALA A 287 -2.87 19.83 -10.69
N ILE A 288 -4.00 19.25 -10.34
CA ILE A 288 -4.19 18.44 -9.12
C ILE A 288 -4.42 16.98 -9.51
N THR A 289 -3.73 16.03 -8.86
CA THR A 289 -3.96 14.60 -9.01
C THR A 289 -3.90 13.86 -7.67
N LEU A 290 -4.43 12.62 -7.65
CA LEU A 290 -4.39 11.71 -6.51
C LEU A 290 -3.46 10.53 -6.78
N LEU A 291 -3.01 9.88 -5.70
CA LEU A 291 -2.11 8.73 -5.72
C LEU A 291 -2.40 7.79 -4.54
N GLY A 292 -2.36 6.49 -4.76
CA GLY A 292 -2.48 5.47 -3.71
C GLY A 292 -3.85 5.50 -3.02
N ASP A 293 -3.89 5.35 -1.68
CA ASP A 293 -5.14 5.26 -0.93
C ASP A 293 -6.00 6.54 -0.97
N ALA A 294 -5.47 7.67 -1.45
CA ALA A 294 -6.25 8.87 -1.70
C ALA A 294 -7.22 8.67 -2.88
N CYS A 295 -6.87 7.84 -3.86
CA CYS A 295 -7.73 7.55 -5.01
C CYS A 295 -8.31 6.13 -5.03
N HIS A 296 -7.57 5.11 -4.63
CA HIS A 296 -8.01 3.71 -4.70
C HIS A 296 -7.74 2.89 -3.42
N PRO A 297 -8.26 3.31 -2.24
CA PRO A 297 -8.13 2.51 -1.04
C PRO A 297 -8.79 1.15 -1.27
N MET A 298 -8.12 0.07 -0.91
CA MET A 298 -8.55 -1.28 -1.20
C MET A 298 -8.43 -2.22 -0.02
N MET A 299 -9.23 -3.27 -0.04
CA MET A 299 -9.13 -4.34 0.95
C MET A 299 -7.76 -5.05 0.85
N PRO A 300 -7.17 -5.51 1.97
CA PRO A 300 -5.82 -6.07 1.99
C PRO A 300 -5.73 -7.47 1.33
N PHE A 301 -6.82 -8.02 0.82
CA PHE A 301 -6.94 -9.41 0.44
C PHE A 301 -6.15 -9.82 -0.80
N MET A 302 -5.75 -8.87 -1.64
CA MET A 302 -4.81 -9.09 -2.75
C MET A 302 -3.38 -8.64 -2.42
N ALA A 303 -3.15 -8.02 -1.26
CA ALA A 303 -1.87 -7.45 -0.84
C ALA A 303 -1.28 -6.46 -1.86
N GLN A 304 -2.11 -5.60 -2.45
CA GLN A 304 -1.71 -4.69 -3.53
C GLN A 304 -1.71 -3.20 -3.17
N GLY A 305 -2.28 -2.75 -2.06
CA GLY A 305 -2.42 -1.32 -1.76
C GLY A 305 -1.11 -0.55 -1.89
N ALA A 306 -0.06 -0.98 -1.18
CA ALA A 306 1.26 -0.35 -1.27
C ALA A 306 1.90 -0.53 -2.67
N GLY A 307 1.71 -1.71 -3.28
CA GLY A 307 2.22 -2.00 -4.62
C GLY A 307 1.64 -1.06 -5.67
N GLN A 308 0.33 -0.81 -5.64
CA GLN A 308 -0.34 0.10 -6.56
C GLN A 308 0.10 1.55 -6.35
N ALA A 309 0.27 2.00 -5.10
CA ALA A 309 0.80 3.34 -4.81
C ALA A 309 2.25 3.53 -5.31
N ILE A 310 3.08 2.49 -5.28
CA ILE A 310 4.44 2.49 -5.82
C ILE A 310 4.41 2.55 -7.36
N GLU A 311 3.56 1.74 -7.99
CA GLU A 311 3.36 1.79 -9.46
C GLU A 311 2.87 3.17 -9.91
N ASP A 312 1.89 3.75 -9.20
CA ASP A 312 1.37 5.09 -9.49
C ASP A 312 2.48 6.13 -9.47
N ALA A 313 3.33 6.09 -8.45
CA ALA A 313 4.43 7.04 -8.27
C ALA A 313 5.41 7.02 -9.47
N VAL A 314 5.74 5.82 -9.95
CA VAL A 314 6.63 5.64 -11.12
C VAL A 314 5.95 6.15 -12.39
N VAL A 315 4.70 5.74 -12.63
CA VAL A 315 3.96 6.12 -13.85
C VAL A 315 3.72 7.63 -13.88
N LEU A 316 3.31 8.24 -12.75
CA LEU A 316 3.12 9.68 -12.62
C LEU A 316 4.40 10.45 -12.96
N ALA A 317 5.54 10.05 -12.37
CA ALA A 317 6.81 10.73 -12.61
C ALA A 317 7.25 10.63 -14.09
N ARG A 318 7.01 9.50 -14.73
CA ARG A 318 7.32 9.32 -16.17
C ARG A 318 6.49 10.25 -17.06
N HIS A 319 5.19 10.40 -16.77
CA HIS A 319 4.35 11.33 -17.55
C HIS A 319 4.72 12.79 -17.32
N LEU A 320 5.21 13.15 -16.14
CA LEU A 320 5.68 14.51 -15.86
C LEU A 320 7.12 14.75 -16.34
N GLN A 321 7.95 13.72 -16.46
CA GLN A 321 9.32 13.84 -16.98
C GLN A 321 9.33 14.19 -18.45
N ASP A 322 8.42 13.63 -19.25
CA ASP A 322 8.39 13.74 -20.72
C ASP A 322 7.52 14.92 -21.20
N LEU A 323 7.28 15.93 -20.34
CA LEU A 323 6.60 17.17 -20.74
C LEU A 323 7.41 17.87 -21.83
N ASP A 324 6.87 17.91 -23.04
CA ASP A 324 7.40 18.75 -24.11
C ASP A 324 6.87 20.20 -23.98
N SER A 325 7.32 21.07 -24.84
CA SER A 325 6.91 22.49 -24.84
C SER A 325 5.42 22.68 -25.25
N GLN A 326 4.74 21.64 -25.70
CA GLN A 326 3.35 21.68 -26.19
C GLN A 326 2.39 20.97 -25.24
N ALA A 327 2.85 19.97 -24.45
CA ALA A 327 2.02 19.28 -23.49
C ALA A 327 1.85 20.09 -22.21
N SER A 328 0.60 20.23 -21.76
CA SER A 328 0.30 20.85 -20.47
C SER A 328 0.49 19.88 -19.32
N VAL A 329 0.70 20.39 -18.11
CA VAL A 329 0.67 19.58 -16.88
C VAL A 329 -0.66 18.82 -16.75
N ALA A 330 -1.77 19.47 -17.08
CA ALA A 330 -3.08 18.83 -17.03
C ALA A 330 -3.19 17.61 -17.94
N ASP A 331 -2.65 17.69 -19.16
CA ASP A 331 -2.65 16.58 -20.11
C ASP A 331 -1.78 15.42 -19.61
N ALA A 332 -0.61 15.72 -19.02
CA ALA A 332 0.26 14.70 -18.42
C ALA A 332 -0.41 13.98 -17.25
N LEU A 333 -1.12 14.71 -16.38
CA LEU A 333 -1.87 14.13 -15.27
C LEU A 333 -3.08 13.30 -15.75
N GLN A 334 -3.72 13.72 -16.83
CA GLN A 334 -4.79 12.93 -17.47
C GLN A 334 -4.22 11.63 -18.07
N ALA A 335 -3.08 11.68 -18.73
CA ALA A 335 -2.43 10.49 -19.28
C ALA A 335 -1.98 9.52 -18.19
N TYR A 336 -1.41 10.03 -17.09
CA TYR A 336 -1.13 9.23 -15.89
C TYR A 336 -2.38 8.51 -15.39
N GLN A 337 -3.47 9.23 -15.20
CA GLN A 337 -4.76 8.66 -14.78
C GLN A 337 -5.22 7.57 -15.74
N GLN A 338 -5.23 7.81 -17.05
CA GLN A 338 -5.66 6.83 -18.06
C GLN A 338 -4.83 5.55 -18.00
N ALA A 339 -3.52 5.67 -17.78
CA ALA A 339 -2.61 4.54 -17.68
C ALA A 339 -2.86 3.67 -16.43
N ARG A 340 -3.47 4.23 -15.39
CA ARG A 340 -3.59 3.57 -14.08
C ARG A 340 -5.01 3.19 -13.68
N LEU A 341 -6.01 3.99 -14.06
CA LEU A 341 -7.37 3.93 -13.55
C LEU A 341 -8.02 2.55 -13.70
N GLU A 342 -7.96 1.97 -14.88
CA GLU A 342 -8.59 0.66 -15.14
C GLU A 342 -7.96 -0.45 -14.31
N ARG A 343 -6.60 -0.53 -14.32
CA ARG A 343 -5.86 -1.53 -13.58
C ARG A 343 -6.12 -1.47 -12.07
N THR A 344 -6.02 -0.29 -11.49
CA THR A 344 -6.23 -0.11 -10.05
C THR A 344 -7.67 -0.36 -9.65
N SER A 345 -8.66 0.04 -10.48
CA SER A 345 -10.08 -0.26 -10.25
C SER A 345 -10.36 -1.76 -10.26
N GLN A 346 -9.77 -2.51 -11.20
CA GLN A 346 -9.90 -3.97 -11.26
C GLN A 346 -9.31 -4.63 -10.00
N ILE A 347 -8.14 -4.18 -9.54
CA ILE A 347 -7.50 -4.68 -8.31
C ILE A 347 -8.33 -4.31 -7.08
N GLN A 348 -8.82 -3.07 -7.00
CA GLN A 348 -9.66 -2.58 -5.90
C GLN A 348 -10.95 -3.40 -5.77
N ILE A 349 -11.66 -3.65 -6.87
CA ILE A 349 -12.86 -4.48 -6.90
C ILE A 349 -12.51 -5.95 -6.60
N GLY A 350 -11.47 -6.50 -7.23
CA GLY A 350 -11.02 -7.87 -7.03
C GLY A 350 -10.59 -8.16 -5.59
N SER A 351 -10.11 -7.15 -4.86
CA SER A 351 -9.72 -7.29 -3.46
C SER A 351 -10.93 -7.47 -2.51
N ARG A 352 -12.14 -7.06 -2.89
CA ARG A 352 -13.34 -7.14 -2.04
C ARG A 352 -13.80 -8.56 -1.77
N GLY A 353 -13.71 -9.41 -2.79
CA GLY A 353 -14.27 -10.77 -2.73
C GLY A 353 -13.48 -11.76 -1.89
N ASN A 354 -12.27 -11.41 -1.47
CA ASN A 354 -11.36 -12.27 -0.71
C ASN A 354 -11.21 -13.68 -1.33
N GLN A 355 -11.12 -13.79 -2.67
CA GLN A 355 -11.00 -15.06 -3.41
C GLN A 355 -9.67 -15.18 -4.18
N TRP A 356 -8.82 -14.15 -4.11
CA TRP A 356 -7.58 -14.06 -4.86
C TRP A 356 -6.65 -15.24 -4.57
N LEU A 357 -6.38 -16.05 -5.60
CA LEU A 357 -5.52 -17.24 -5.54
C LEU A 357 -5.95 -18.31 -4.50
N LYS A 358 -7.24 -18.42 -4.20
CA LYS A 358 -7.76 -19.41 -3.26
C LYS A 358 -7.54 -20.84 -3.74
N ASP A 359 -7.95 -21.12 -4.96
CA ASP A 359 -7.91 -22.46 -5.57
C ASP A 359 -6.83 -22.53 -6.67
N GLY A 360 -5.75 -21.76 -6.52
CA GLY A 360 -4.75 -21.57 -7.57
C GLY A 360 -5.12 -20.41 -8.48
N GLY A 361 -4.59 -20.39 -9.69
CA GLY A 361 -4.87 -19.35 -10.69
C GLY A 361 -3.62 -18.63 -11.16
N ASN A 362 -3.83 -17.64 -12.03
CA ASN A 362 -2.77 -16.89 -12.67
C ASN A 362 -2.64 -15.48 -12.06
N ALA A 363 -1.47 -15.20 -11.48
CA ALA A 363 -1.14 -13.88 -10.94
C ALA A 363 -0.43 -12.97 -11.96
N ASP A 364 -0.21 -13.43 -13.19
CA ASP A 364 0.67 -12.75 -14.16
C ASP A 364 0.23 -11.32 -14.48
N TRP A 365 -1.06 -11.06 -14.59
CA TRP A 365 -1.57 -9.73 -14.87
C TRP A 365 -1.31 -8.72 -13.74
N VAL A 366 -1.14 -9.20 -12.50
CA VAL A 366 -0.77 -8.37 -11.35
C VAL A 366 0.74 -8.31 -11.21
N TYR A 367 1.41 -9.46 -11.08
CA TYR A 367 2.83 -9.56 -10.73
C TYR A 367 3.75 -9.23 -11.89
N GLY A 368 3.32 -9.51 -13.13
CA GLY A 368 4.07 -9.22 -14.34
C GLY A 368 4.02 -7.77 -14.82
N TYR A 369 3.21 -6.92 -14.18
CA TYR A 369 3.08 -5.52 -14.63
C TYR A 369 4.39 -4.75 -14.45
N ASP A 370 4.75 -3.97 -15.47
CA ASP A 370 5.92 -3.13 -15.49
C ASP A 370 5.56 -1.65 -15.57
N ALA A 371 5.64 -0.95 -14.44
CA ALA A 371 5.38 0.49 -14.38
C ALA A 371 6.39 1.33 -15.20
N TRP A 372 7.59 0.81 -15.42
CA TRP A 372 8.62 1.46 -16.27
C TRP A 372 8.37 1.27 -17.75
N GLY A 373 7.67 0.20 -18.14
CA GLY A 373 7.33 -0.12 -19.53
C GLY A 373 6.06 0.56 -20.05
N VAL A 374 5.31 1.27 -19.21
CA VAL A 374 4.08 1.98 -19.62
C VAL A 374 4.40 3.03 -20.65
N SER A 375 3.61 3.11 -21.76
CA SER A 375 3.78 4.16 -22.77
C SER A 375 3.43 5.52 -22.17
N THR A 376 4.29 6.50 -22.41
CA THR A 376 4.07 7.92 -22.08
C THR A 376 3.67 8.75 -23.29
N THR A 377 3.55 8.12 -24.47
CA THR A 377 3.09 8.84 -25.67
C THR A 377 1.64 9.25 -25.49
N HIS A 378 1.40 10.55 -25.54
CA HIS A 378 0.04 11.09 -25.60
C HIS A 378 -0.64 10.57 -26.87
N ALA A 379 -1.80 9.94 -26.75
CA ALA A 379 -2.64 9.66 -27.90
C ALA A 379 -3.03 11.04 -28.51
N ALA A 380 -2.56 11.30 -29.73
CA ALA A 380 -2.84 12.52 -30.47
C ALA A 380 -4.34 12.64 -30.79
#